data_3676b11ba1fa9f9e410e9ea23445b77c
#
_entry.id   3676b11ba1fa9f9e410e9ea23445b77c
#
_cell.length_a   1.000
_cell.length_b   1.000
_cell.length_c   1.000
_cell.angle_alpha   90.00
_cell.angle_beta   90.00
_cell.angle_gamma   90.00
#
_symmetry.space_group_name_H-M   'P 1'
#
loop_
_entity.id
_entity.type
_entity.pdbx_description
1 polymer ?
#
loop_
_entity_poly.entity_id
_entity_poly.type
_entity_poly.pdbx_seq_one_letter_code
_entity_poly.pdbx_strand_id
1 'polypeptide(L)'
;MTELEQRLLSVIQDAFPLEERPYKVLAEQLGSDEQSVFEAVENLRQSGVIRRIGGVYDSKALGFISRLCAGKVPTVATGAADDLTLDKFAAAVNEIPAITHNYVRSHEYNVWFTVIAQSEDEIRRIVDRLCASTDLHDVHILSATKKFKINTVMGAGALNSGLPLRAVNLEPAASEAWRKQSPARVLSDSDRARIRVACTDIPHTLTPFKDWGVLCEQLRDDLSQKRMRRFGAILRHQEAGFAYNAMVCFGLGEKRDSKDDRGSVLANNPFVSHCYERPGFEGFPYTLYAMMHAQSAEMLDRYVKEAAASIGNPDYVVLYSVRELKKTSFVFFA
;
A
#
# COMPACT_ATOMS: atom_id res chain seq x y z
N MET A 1 16.56 4.60 16.63
CA MET A 1 17.05 5.17 15.34
C MET A 1 17.92 6.38 15.62
N THR A 2 19.09 6.44 14.99
CA THR A 2 19.98 7.59 15.01
C THR A 2 19.44 8.74 14.13
N GLU A 3 20.02 9.94 14.26
CA GLU A 3 19.66 11.09 13.41
C GLU A 3 19.92 10.78 11.92
N LEU A 4 21.07 10.12 11.63
CA LEU A 4 21.41 9.71 10.27
C LEU A 4 20.35 8.75 9.70
N GLU A 5 19.94 7.74 10.46
CA GLU A 5 18.90 6.79 10.04
C GLU A 5 17.56 7.48 9.75
N GLN A 6 17.16 8.47 10.57
CA GLN A 6 15.92 9.23 10.35
C GLN A 6 15.98 10.06 9.07
N ARG A 7 17.08 10.77 8.86
CA ARG A 7 17.31 11.56 7.64
C ARG A 7 17.39 10.67 6.40
N LEU A 8 18.08 9.54 6.51
CA LEU A 8 18.18 8.54 5.45
C LEU A 8 16.81 8.00 5.04
N LEU A 9 15.98 7.57 6.00
CA LEU A 9 14.63 7.10 5.71
C LEU A 9 13.75 8.14 5.00
N SER A 10 13.92 9.43 5.31
CA SER A 10 13.16 10.49 4.65
C SER A 10 13.47 10.63 3.16
N VAL A 11 14.67 10.23 2.75
CA VAL A 11 15.13 10.29 1.36
C VAL A 11 14.82 9.00 0.62
N ILE A 12 15.25 7.85 1.16
CA ILE A 12 15.24 6.58 0.42
C ILE A 12 13.85 5.96 0.22
N GLN A 13 12.83 6.42 0.98
CA GLN A 13 11.46 5.97 0.74
C GLN A 13 10.94 6.45 -0.61
N ASP A 14 11.23 7.69 -0.97
CA ASP A 14 10.75 8.31 -2.20
C ASP A 14 11.65 7.98 -3.40
N ALA A 15 12.95 8.11 -3.21
CA ALA A 15 13.91 7.96 -4.27
C ALA A 15 15.24 7.38 -3.72
N PHE A 16 15.45 6.10 -3.93
CA PHE A 16 16.77 5.50 -3.78
C PHE A 16 17.58 5.78 -5.05
N PRO A 17 18.84 6.25 -4.97
CA PRO A 17 19.60 6.60 -6.15
C PRO A 17 19.80 5.43 -7.11
N LEU A 18 19.46 5.65 -8.38
CA LEU A 18 19.67 4.67 -9.46
C LEU A 18 21.07 4.91 -10.09
N GLU A 19 22.11 4.74 -9.30
CA GLU A 19 23.52 4.94 -9.68
C GLU A 19 24.33 3.71 -9.33
N GLU A 20 25.51 3.56 -9.93
CA GLU A 20 26.39 2.39 -9.66
C GLU A 20 26.73 2.27 -8.17
N ARG A 21 27.02 3.40 -7.51
CA ARG A 21 27.31 3.50 -6.07
C ARG A 21 26.27 4.36 -5.34
N PRO A 22 25.07 3.84 -5.11
CA PRO A 22 23.97 4.63 -4.57
C PRO A 22 24.22 5.14 -3.15
N TYR A 23 24.94 4.38 -2.33
CA TYR A 23 25.27 4.78 -0.96
C TYR A 23 26.25 5.97 -0.92
N LYS A 24 27.14 6.09 -1.91
CA LYS A 24 28.00 7.27 -2.05
C LYS A 24 27.18 8.52 -2.35
N VAL A 25 26.21 8.42 -3.26
CA VAL A 25 25.30 9.54 -3.58
C VAL A 25 24.48 9.96 -2.35
N LEU A 26 23.98 8.99 -1.60
CA LEU A 26 23.26 9.27 -0.36
C LEU A 26 24.16 9.91 0.70
N ALA A 27 25.40 9.47 0.82
CA ALA A 27 26.37 10.05 1.74
C ALA A 27 26.65 11.53 1.43
N GLU A 28 26.86 11.87 0.16
CA GLU A 28 27.02 13.25 -0.29
C GLU A 28 25.79 14.11 0.03
N GLN A 29 24.56 13.59 -0.22
CA GLN A 29 23.30 14.29 0.09
C GLN A 29 23.07 14.51 1.58
N LEU A 30 23.53 13.58 2.42
CA LEU A 30 23.32 13.61 3.87
C LEU A 30 24.49 14.24 4.63
N GLY A 31 25.59 14.61 3.96
CA GLY A 31 26.79 15.13 4.60
C GLY A 31 27.47 14.09 5.50
N SER A 32 27.53 12.83 5.05
CA SER A 32 28.11 11.69 5.74
C SER A 32 29.13 10.97 4.84
N ASP A 33 29.70 9.88 5.28
CA ASP A 33 30.50 8.98 4.47
C ASP A 33 29.73 7.76 3.99
N GLU A 34 30.18 7.13 2.92
CA GLU A 34 29.47 6.01 2.29
C GLU A 34 29.34 4.80 3.21
N GLN A 35 30.36 4.51 4.03
CA GLN A 35 30.35 3.37 4.93
C GLN A 35 29.28 3.56 6.03
N SER A 36 29.22 4.74 6.64
CA SER A 36 28.20 5.07 7.65
C SER A 36 26.78 4.97 7.10
N VAL A 37 26.55 5.40 5.85
CA VAL A 37 25.22 5.28 5.21
C VAL A 37 24.89 3.81 4.90
N PHE A 38 25.85 3.04 4.42
CA PHE A 38 25.69 1.61 4.16
C PHE A 38 25.32 0.85 5.44
N GLU A 39 26.04 1.09 6.52
CA GLU A 39 25.78 0.49 7.84
C GLU A 39 24.41 0.92 8.41
N ALA A 40 24.02 2.19 8.23
CA ALA A 40 22.71 2.68 8.63
C ALA A 40 21.56 1.95 7.90
N VAL A 41 21.71 1.68 6.60
CA VAL A 41 20.74 0.86 5.84
C VAL A 41 20.70 -0.58 6.37
N GLU A 42 21.87 -1.17 6.68
CA GLU A 42 21.94 -2.52 7.26
C GLU A 42 21.21 -2.60 8.61
N ASN A 43 21.48 -1.65 9.50
CA ASN A 43 20.81 -1.58 10.81
C ASN A 43 19.30 -1.46 10.67
N LEU A 44 18.81 -0.63 9.73
CA LEU A 44 17.40 -0.47 9.45
C LEU A 44 16.75 -1.73 8.82
N ARG A 45 17.51 -2.54 8.08
CA ARG A 45 17.08 -3.85 7.59
C ARG A 45 17.02 -4.88 8.73
N GLN A 46 18.07 -4.99 9.54
CA GLN A 46 18.17 -5.93 10.67
C GLN A 46 17.10 -5.65 11.73
N SER A 47 16.81 -4.38 12.01
CA SER A 47 15.73 -3.98 12.92
C SER A 47 14.32 -4.16 12.32
N GLY A 48 14.22 -4.55 11.05
CA GLY A 48 12.96 -4.78 10.37
C GLY A 48 12.21 -3.53 9.91
N VAL A 49 12.76 -2.33 10.14
CA VAL A 49 12.17 -1.05 9.69
C VAL A 49 12.10 -1.02 8.16
N ILE A 50 13.21 -1.32 7.47
CA ILE A 50 13.22 -1.52 6.02
C ILE A 50 12.84 -2.96 5.71
N ARG A 51 11.71 -3.15 5.03
CA ARG A 51 11.29 -4.45 4.54
C ARG A 51 12.03 -4.88 3.28
N ARG A 52 12.21 -3.97 2.36
CA ARG A 52 12.99 -4.11 1.12
C ARG A 52 13.26 -2.74 0.47
N ILE A 53 14.25 -2.69 -0.41
CA ILE A 53 14.48 -1.57 -1.34
C ILE A 53 14.27 -2.12 -2.75
N GLY A 54 13.43 -1.45 -3.55
CA GLY A 54 13.12 -1.92 -4.91
C GLY A 54 12.05 -1.09 -5.60
N GLY A 55 11.67 -1.52 -6.80
CA GLY A 55 10.66 -0.85 -7.61
C GLY A 55 9.24 -1.02 -7.06
N VAL A 56 8.49 0.07 -7.12
CA VAL A 56 7.04 0.10 -6.87
C VAL A 56 6.35 0.43 -8.19
N TYR A 57 5.89 -0.61 -8.86
CA TYR A 57 5.26 -0.48 -10.17
C TYR A 57 3.78 -0.13 -10.09
N ASP A 58 3.26 0.47 -11.15
CA ASP A 58 1.84 0.67 -11.32
C ASP A 58 1.19 -0.55 -11.98
N SER A 59 0.33 -1.24 -11.25
CA SER A 59 -0.32 -2.47 -11.72
C SER A 59 -1.04 -2.25 -13.05
N LYS A 60 -1.73 -1.09 -13.19
CA LYS A 60 -2.50 -0.79 -14.39
C LYS A 60 -1.59 -0.57 -15.61
N ALA A 61 -0.45 0.12 -15.42
CA ALA A 61 0.52 0.34 -16.48
C ALA A 61 1.16 -0.98 -16.96
N LEU A 62 1.15 -2.02 -16.12
CA LEU A 62 1.63 -3.36 -16.45
C LEU A 62 0.54 -4.32 -16.92
N GLY A 63 -0.70 -3.85 -17.11
CA GLY A 63 -1.82 -4.67 -17.55
C GLY A 63 -2.48 -5.51 -16.45
N PHE A 64 -2.26 -5.17 -15.18
CA PHE A 64 -2.90 -5.82 -14.05
C PHE A 64 -3.98 -4.93 -13.44
N ILE A 65 -4.98 -5.57 -12.89
CA ILE A 65 -6.04 -4.93 -12.11
C ILE A 65 -5.94 -5.37 -10.65
N SER A 66 -6.40 -4.51 -9.75
CA SER A 66 -6.43 -4.78 -8.31
C SER A 66 -7.85 -4.61 -7.78
N ARG A 67 -8.30 -5.57 -6.98
CA ARG A 67 -9.60 -5.52 -6.33
C ARG A 67 -9.44 -5.70 -4.83
N LEU A 68 -10.16 -4.88 -4.06
CA LEU A 68 -10.35 -5.09 -2.64
C LEU A 68 -11.49 -6.08 -2.48
N CYS A 69 -11.32 -7.05 -1.59
CA CYS A 69 -12.38 -7.99 -1.25
C CYS A 69 -12.70 -7.85 0.24
N ALA A 70 -14.00 -7.91 0.55
CA ALA A 70 -14.53 -7.97 1.90
C ALA A 70 -15.19 -9.32 2.10
N GLY A 71 -14.88 -10.01 3.18
CA GLY A 71 -15.47 -11.31 3.51
C GLY A 71 -15.86 -11.40 4.97
N LYS A 72 -16.84 -12.27 5.24
CA LYS A 72 -17.34 -12.54 6.59
C LYS A 72 -16.97 -13.96 6.98
N VAL A 73 -15.87 -14.07 7.74
CA VAL A 73 -15.45 -15.33 8.36
C VAL A 73 -16.21 -15.49 9.66
N PRO A 74 -16.95 -16.58 9.88
CA PRO A 74 -17.62 -16.83 11.15
C PRO A 74 -16.59 -16.83 12.30
N THR A 75 -16.84 -16.04 13.33
CA THR A 75 -16.09 -16.07 14.58
C THR A 75 -16.91 -16.79 15.63
N VAL A 76 -16.31 -17.74 16.33
CA VAL A 76 -17.00 -18.39 17.45
C VAL A 76 -17.10 -17.39 18.60
N ALA A 77 -18.28 -17.23 19.17
CA ALA A 77 -18.59 -16.24 20.21
C ALA A 77 -17.85 -16.42 21.56
N THR A 78 -16.96 -17.39 21.63
CA THR A 78 -16.15 -17.67 22.83
C THR A 78 -14.78 -17.08 22.64
N GLY A 79 -14.51 -15.90 23.14
CA GLY A 79 -13.22 -15.18 23.19
C GLY A 79 -11.91 -15.97 23.34
N ALA A 80 -11.85 -17.18 22.82
CA ALA A 80 -10.69 -18.04 22.73
C ALA A 80 -9.87 -17.68 21.49
N ALA A 81 -8.57 -17.54 21.66
CA ALA A 81 -7.59 -17.20 20.62
C ALA A 81 -7.48 -18.24 19.49
N ASP A 82 -8.20 -19.33 19.54
CA ASP A 82 -8.20 -20.45 18.57
C ASP A 82 -9.43 -20.38 17.67
N ASP A 83 -9.50 -19.35 16.83
CA ASP A 83 -10.46 -19.32 15.74
C ASP A 83 -9.91 -20.14 14.56
N LEU A 84 -10.11 -21.44 14.60
CA LEU A 84 -9.67 -22.38 13.57
C LEU A 84 -10.15 -21.98 12.17
N THR A 85 -11.29 -21.30 12.05
CA THR A 85 -11.81 -20.82 10.78
C THR A 85 -10.99 -19.67 10.22
N LEU A 86 -10.60 -18.72 11.08
CA LEU A 86 -9.78 -17.58 10.69
C LEU A 86 -8.34 -18.01 10.37
N ASP A 87 -7.77 -18.94 11.13
CA ASP A 87 -6.44 -19.47 10.85
C ASP A 87 -6.42 -20.33 9.58
N LYS A 88 -7.47 -21.11 9.32
CA LYS A 88 -7.64 -21.83 8.05
C LYS A 88 -7.71 -20.84 6.86
N PHE A 89 -8.47 -19.76 7.01
CA PHE A 89 -8.54 -18.70 6.02
C PHE A 89 -7.17 -18.03 5.82
N ALA A 90 -6.46 -17.70 6.90
CA ALA A 90 -5.13 -17.10 6.85
C ALA A 90 -4.12 -18.00 6.12
N ALA A 91 -4.12 -19.30 6.40
CA ALA A 91 -3.26 -20.29 5.74
C ALA A 91 -3.54 -20.34 4.23
N ALA A 92 -4.82 -20.44 3.82
CA ALA A 92 -5.21 -20.48 2.42
C ALA A 92 -4.81 -19.20 1.67
N VAL A 93 -5.02 -18.02 2.28
CA VAL A 93 -4.61 -16.72 1.70
C VAL A 93 -3.09 -16.63 1.52
N ASN A 94 -2.31 -17.16 2.48
CA ASN A 94 -0.86 -17.08 2.42
C ASN A 94 -0.27 -17.87 1.24
N GLU A 95 -0.93 -18.94 0.81
CA GLU A 95 -0.51 -19.73 -0.35
C GLU A 95 -0.84 -19.08 -1.70
N ILE A 96 -1.69 -18.06 -1.75
CA ILE A 96 -2.08 -17.41 -3.00
C ILE A 96 -1.21 -16.17 -3.25
N PRO A 97 -0.24 -16.21 -4.21
CA PRO A 97 0.64 -15.07 -4.48
C PRO A 97 -0.11 -13.81 -4.96
N ALA A 98 -1.24 -13.98 -5.63
CA ALA A 98 -2.09 -12.91 -6.12
C ALA A 98 -2.74 -12.07 -4.99
N ILE A 99 -2.81 -12.61 -3.76
CA ILE A 99 -3.30 -11.90 -2.57
C ILE A 99 -2.11 -11.33 -1.82
N THR A 100 -2.02 -10.00 -1.77
CA THR A 100 -0.85 -9.29 -1.25
C THR A 100 -1.03 -8.71 0.13
N HIS A 101 -2.24 -8.27 0.44
CA HIS A 101 -2.61 -7.65 1.72
C HIS A 101 -3.85 -8.33 2.24
N ASN A 102 -3.81 -8.76 3.49
CA ASN A 102 -4.95 -9.36 4.16
C ASN A 102 -4.95 -8.98 5.64
N TYR A 103 -6.09 -8.46 6.08
CA TYR A 103 -6.30 -7.95 7.44
C TYR A 103 -7.58 -8.47 8.03
N VAL A 104 -7.53 -8.83 9.30
CA VAL A 104 -8.72 -8.95 10.14
C VAL A 104 -9.06 -7.57 10.68
N ARG A 105 -10.32 -7.19 10.56
CA ARG A 105 -10.83 -5.89 11.02
C ARG A 105 -12.00 -6.04 11.97
N SER A 106 -12.19 -5.03 12.81
CA SER A 106 -13.26 -4.97 13.82
C SER A 106 -14.62 -4.65 13.19
N HIS A 107 -15.16 -5.59 12.42
CA HIS A 107 -16.48 -5.46 11.78
C HIS A 107 -17.06 -6.84 11.49
N GLU A 108 -18.34 -6.91 11.14
CA GLU A 108 -19.02 -8.13 10.68
C GLU A 108 -18.33 -8.69 9.43
N TYR A 109 -18.09 -7.86 8.40
CA TYR A 109 -17.14 -8.17 7.34
C TYR A 109 -15.72 -8.01 7.92
N ASN A 110 -15.21 -9.10 8.48
CA ASN A 110 -14.02 -9.07 9.32
C ASN A 110 -12.72 -9.39 8.57
N VAL A 111 -12.76 -9.90 7.34
CA VAL A 111 -11.57 -10.14 6.52
C VAL A 111 -11.57 -9.26 5.28
N TRP A 112 -10.47 -8.54 5.11
CA TRP A 112 -10.28 -7.60 4.01
C TRP A 112 -8.96 -7.89 3.31
N PHE A 113 -9.03 -8.24 2.03
CA PHE A 113 -7.85 -8.62 1.27
C PHE A 113 -7.83 -8.03 -0.14
N THR A 114 -6.62 -7.88 -0.70
CA THR A 114 -6.42 -7.34 -2.04
C THR A 114 -5.93 -8.43 -2.97
N VAL A 115 -6.65 -8.61 -4.07
CA VAL A 115 -6.29 -9.53 -5.16
C VAL A 115 -5.80 -8.73 -6.36
N ILE A 116 -4.68 -9.16 -6.95
CA ILE A 116 -4.08 -8.56 -8.16
C ILE A 116 -4.00 -9.66 -9.22
N ALA A 117 -4.56 -9.39 -10.42
CA ALA A 117 -4.54 -10.31 -11.55
C ALA A 117 -4.65 -9.56 -12.87
N GLN A 118 -4.58 -10.26 -14.01
CA GLN A 118 -4.63 -9.64 -15.34
C GLN A 118 -6.06 -9.38 -15.83
N SER A 119 -7.06 -10.06 -15.26
CA SER A 119 -8.46 -9.90 -15.68
C SER A 119 -9.44 -10.06 -14.51
N GLU A 120 -10.67 -9.55 -14.70
CA GLU A 120 -11.77 -9.76 -13.74
C GLU A 120 -12.10 -11.24 -13.55
N ASP A 121 -12.06 -12.01 -14.63
CA ASP A 121 -12.36 -13.45 -14.57
C ASP A 121 -11.29 -14.22 -13.78
N GLU A 122 -10.03 -13.77 -13.87
CA GLU A 122 -8.95 -14.35 -13.08
C GLU A 122 -9.12 -14.00 -11.60
N ILE A 123 -9.49 -12.76 -11.27
CA ILE A 123 -9.80 -12.36 -9.89
C ILE A 123 -10.95 -13.21 -9.33
N ARG A 124 -12.05 -13.37 -10.08
CA ARG A 124 -13.17 -14.22 -9.66
C ARG A 124 -12.71 -15.65 -9.38
N ARG A 125 -11.98 -16.27 -10.32
CA ARG A 125 -11.45 -17.64 -10.14
C ARG A 125 -10.57 -17.78 -8.89
N ILE A 126 -9.75 -16.76 -8.58
CA ILE A 126 -8.92 -16.76 -7.36
C ILE A 126 -9.81 -16.69 -6.11
N VAL A 127 -10.78 -15.79 -6.09
CA VAL A 127 -11.72 -15.63 -4.97
C VAL A 127 -12.58 -16.88 -4.79
N ASP A 128 -13.14 -17.45 -5.88
CA ASP A 128 -13.95 -18.67 -5.83
C ASP A 128 -13.16 -19.86 -5.27
N ARG A 129 -11.89 -19.99 -5.68
CA ARG A 129 -10.99 -21.04 -5.14
C ARG A 129 -10.72 -20.84 -3.65
N LEU A 130 -10.48 -19.60 -3.23
CA LEU A 130 -10.31 -19.27 -1.80
C LEU A 130 -11.57 -19.62 -1.02
N CYS A 131 -12.74 -19.22 -1.51
CA CYS A 131 -14.03 -19.51 -0.90
C CYS A 131 -14.26 -21.02 -0.76
N ALA A 132 -14.03 -21.79 -1.82
CA ALA A 132 -14.19 -23.24 -1.80
C ALA A 132 -13.22 -23.95 -0.82
N SER A 133 -11.98 -23.44 -0.66
CA SER A 133 -11.00 -24.04 0.24
C SER A 133 -11.22 -23.69 1.72
N THR A 134 -11.94 -22.61 2.00
CA THR A 134 -12.14 -22.08 3.35
C THR A 134 -13.59 -22.11 3.85
N ASP A 135 -14.50 -22.61 3.01
CA ASP A 135 -15.96 -22.61 3.28
C ASP A 135 -16.53 -21.20 3.54
N LEU A 136 -15.94 -20.21 2.87
CA LEU A 136 -16.35 -18.80 2.97
C LEU A 136 -17.37 -18.49 1.87
N HIS A 137 -18.59 -18.11 2.24
CA HIS A 137 -19.70 -17.91 1.30
C HIS A 137 -20.05 -16.44 1.03
N ASP A 138 -19.78 -15.56 1.99
CA ASP A 138 -20.13 -14.13 1.91
C ASP A 138 -18.87 -13.31 1.62
N VAL A 139 -18.54 -13.15 0.32
CA VAL A 139 -17.39 -12.37 -0.15
C VAL A 139 -17.80 -11.43 -1.26
N HIS A 140 -17.47 -10.15 -1.09
CA HIS A 140 -17.73 -9.08 -2.04
C HIS A 140 -16.44 -8.59 -2.69
N ILE A 141 -16.41 -8.53 -4.03
CA ILE A 141 -15.28 -7.98 -4.81
C ILE A 141 -15.60 -6.52 -5.13
N LEU A 142 -14.77 -5.60 -4.63
CA LEU A 142 -15.01 -4.17 -4.68
C LEU A 142 -14.05 -3.48 -5.66
N SER A 143 -14.58 -3.11 -6.82
CA SER A 143 -13.85 -2.30 -7.81
C SER A 143 -13.72 -0.85 -7.36
N ALA A 144 -12.55 -0.24 -7.50
CA ALA A 144 -12.43 1.19 -7.28
C ALA A 144 -13.03 1.95 -8.48
N THR A 145 -14.08 2.73 -8.25
CA THR A 145 -14.68 3.60 -9.27
C THR A 145 -13.86 4.88 -9.45
N LYS A 146 -13.30 5.40 -8.35
CA LYS A 146 -12.42 6.57 -8.36
C LYS A 146 -11.29 6.41 -7.34
N LYS A 147 -10.11 6.91 -7.70
CA LYS A 147 -8.94 6.99 -6.82
C LYS A 147 -8.64 8.45 -6.55
N PHE A 148 -8.56 8.83 -5.29
CA PHE A 148 -8.24 10.20 -4.89
C PHE A 148 -6.82 10.33 -4.36
N LYS A 149 -6.32 9.33 -3.62
CA LYS A 149 -4.97 9.33 -3.05
C LYS A 149 -4.38 7.93 -2.95
N ILE A 150 -3.11 7.81 -3.31
CA ILE A 150 -2.25 6.68 -2.98
C ILE A 150 -0.93 7.24 -2.50
N ASN A 151 -0.69 7.25 -1.19
CA ASN A 151 0.58 7.67 -0.62
C ASN A 151 0.94 6.73 0.53
N THR A 152 2.08 6.08 0.40
CA THR A 152 2.62 5.15 1.41
C THR A 152 3.93 5.66 2.03
N VAL A 153 4.30 6.92 1.76
CA VAL A 153 5.52 7.52 2.30
C VAL A 153 5.24 8.05 3.70
N MET A 154 5.98 7.57 4.68
CA MET A 154 5.89 7.99 6.07
C MET A 154 7.00 8.98 6.37
N GLY A 155 6.66 10.21 6.75
CA GLY A 155 7.66 11.23 7.06
C GLY A 155 8.45 10.88 8.32
N ALA A 156 9.77 10.87 8.24
CA ALA A 156 10.64 10.69 9.41
C ALA A 156 10.42 11.77 10.49
N GLY A 157 10.00 12.97 10.09
CA GLY A 157 9.60 14.04 11.02
C GLY A 157 8.32 13.73 11.82
N ALA A 158 7.46 12.83 11.34
CA ALA A 158 6.27 12.39 12.06
C ALA A 158 6.58 11.43 13.20
N LEU A 159 7.76 10.80 13.21
CA LEU A 159 8.16 9.85 14.25
C LEU A 159 8.40 10.55 15.61
N ASN A 160 8.77 11.83 15.62
CA ASN A 160 9.11 12.56 16.85
C ASN A 160 8.27 13.81 17.13
N SER A 161 7.42 14.27 16.22
CA SER A 161 6.76 15.58 16.34
C SER A 161 5.24 15.56 16.25
N GLY A 162 4.61 14.39 16.05
CA GLY A 162 3.16 14.33 15.77
C GLY A 162 2.76 15.05 14.46
N LEU A 163 3.75 15.40 13.63
CA LEU A 163 3.50 16.04 12.34
C LEU A 163 2.92 15.05 11.33
N PRO A 164 2.06 15.53 10.45
CA PRO A 164 1.38 14.70 9.46
C PRO A 164 2.36 14.04 8.48
N LEU A 165 1.96 12.90 7.94
CA LEU A 165 2.60 12.26 6.79
C LEU A 165 2.86 13.32 5.71
N ARG A 166 4.13 13.48 5.31
CA ARG A 166 4.46 14.41 4.22
C ARG A 166 3.73 13.94 2.98
N ALA A 167 2.71 14.71 2.57
CA ALA A 167 2.14 14.53 1.26
C ALA A 167 3.26 14.83 0.25
N VAL A 168 3.79 13.80 -0.42
CA VAL A 168 4.47 14.06 -1.69
C VAL A 168 3.38 14.67 -2.55
N ASN A 169 3.56 15.92 -2.96
CA ASN A 169 2.76 16.54 -3.99
C ASN A 169 2.93 15.71 -5.28
N LEU A 170 2.24 14.57 -5.35
CA LEU A 170 1.73 14.13 -6.62
C LEU A 170 0.80 15.26 -7.01
N GLU A 171 1.09 15.93 -8.12
CA GLU A 171 0.16 16.86 -8.72
C GLU A 171 -1.24 16.30 -8.56
N PRO A 172 -2.24 17.10 -8.14
CA PRO A 172 -3.60 16.59 -7.92
C PRO A 172 -3.90 15.76 -9.14
N ALA A 173 -4.17 14.49 -8.93
CA ALA A 173 -4.32 13.52 -9.99
C ALA A 173 -5.27 14.16 -10.98
N ALA A 174 -4.72 14.66 -12.06
CA ALA A 174 -5.45 15.39 -13.07
C ALA A 174 -6.58 14.45 -13.47
N SER A 175 -7.78 14.79 -13.10
CA SER A 175 -8.96 13.95 -12.99
C SER A 175 -9.38 13.33 -14.33
N GLU A 176 -8.63 13.57 -15.41
CA GLU A 176 -8.89 13.01 -16.73
C GLU A 176 -7.64 12.69 -17.57
N ALA A 177 -6.47 13.25 -17.27
CA ALA A 177 -5.26 13.05 -18.08
C ALA A 177 -4.75 11.60 -18.05
N TRP A 178 -5.06 10.82 -17.00
CA TRP A 178 -4.67 9.40 -16.92
C TRP A 178 -5.55 8.47 -17.78
N ARG A 179 -6.75 8.94 -18.22
CA ARG A 179 -7.63 8.16 -19.13
C ARG A 179 -7.11 8.09 -20.56
N LYS A 180 -6.23 9.03 -20.94
CA LYS A 180 -5.60 9.07 -22.27
C LYS A 180 -4.15 8.59 -22.21
N GLN A 181 -3.87 7.48 -21.55
CA GLN A 181 -2.59 6.82 -21.75
C GLN A 181 -2.60 6.15 -23.11
N SER A 182 -1.56 6.42 -23.90
CA SER A 182 -1.23 5.68 -25.12
C SER A 182 -1.33 4.17 -24.86
N PRO A 183 -1.70 3.36 -25.87
CA PRO A 183 -1.79 1.91 -25.68
C PRO A 183 -0.51 1.42 -25.04
N ALA A 184 -0.63 0.67 -23.93
CA ALA A 184 0.50 0.15 -23.20
C ALA A 184 1.43 -0.55 -24.22
N ARG A 185 2.68 -0.08 -24.33
CA ARG A 185 3.68 -0.75 -25.16
C ARG A 185 3.72 -2.21 -24.73
N VAL A 186 3.59 -3.11 -25.68
CA VAL A 186 3.69 -4.56 -25.41
C VAL A 186 5.05 -4.80 -24.76
N LEU A 187 5.04 -5.26 -23.50
CA LEU A 187 6.25 -5.58 -22.77
C LEU A 187 6.91 -6.81 -23.38
N SER A 188 8.20 -6.70 -23.69
CA SER A 188 9.01 -7.85 -24.11
C SER A 188 9.24 -8.81 -22.92
N ASP A 189 9.69 -10.03 -23.20
CA ASP A 189 10.04 -10.98 -22.14
C ASP A 189 11.21 -10.48 -21.29
N SER A 190 12.13 -9.73 -21.88
CA SER A 190 13.21 -9.04 -21.17
C SER A 190 12.68 -7.97 -20.21
N ASP A 191 11.68 -7.17 -20.64
CA ASP A 191 11.03 -6.19 -19.75
C ASP A 191 10.35 -6.88 -18.58
N ARG A 192 9.61 -7.96 -18.84
CA ARG A 192 8.92 -8.74 -17.80
C ARG A 192 9.91 -9.34 -16.80
N ALA A 193 11.01 -9.93 -17.29
CA ALA A 193 12.06 -10.49 -16.44
C ALA A 193 12.69 -9.41 -15.55
N ARG A 194 13.03 -8.25 -16.12
CA ARG A 194 13.55 -7.10 -15.38
C ARG A 194 12.58 -6.60 -14.32
N ILE A 195 11.31 -6.40 -14.68
CA ILE A 195 10.27 -5.92 -13.76
C ILE A 195 10.10 -6.92 -12.60
N ARG A 196 10.12 -8.23 -12.89
CA ARG A 196 10.06 -9.27 -11.87
C ARG A 196 11.18 -9.11 -10.85
N VAL A 197 12.43 -8.97 -11.32
CA VAL A 197 13.60 -8.75 -10.45
C VAL A 197 13.45 -7.44 -9.70
N ALA A 198 13.10 -6.33 -10.36
CA ALA A 198 12.97 -5.02 -9.74
C ALA A 198 11.87 -4.95 -8.64
N CYS A 199 10.92 -5.90 -8.63
CA CYS A 199 9.92 -6.04 -7.56
C CYS A 199 10.47 -6.72 -6.30
N THR A 200 11.66 -7.30 -6.34
CA THR A 200 12.32 -7.92 -5.18
C THR A 200 13.17 -6.91 -4.40
N ASP A 201 13.87 -7.37 -3.39
CA ASP A 201 14.82 -6.54 -2.64
C ASP A 201 16.16 -6.46 -3.36
N ILE A 202 16.78 -5.27 -3.40
CA ILE A 202 18.12 -5.15 -3.98
C ILE A 202 19.16 -5.86 -3.11
N PRO A 203 20.22 -6.42 -3.69
CA PRO A 203 21.37 -6.92 -2.93
C PRO A 203 21.95 -5.85 -2.01
N HIS A 204 22.34 -6.23 -0.80
CA HIS A 204 22.99 -5.33 0.12
C HIS A 204 24.49 -5.33 -0.09
N THR A 205 24.95 -4.60 -1.12
CA THR A 205 26.34 -4.40 -1.51
C THR A 205 26.58 -2.96 -1.94
N LEU A 206 27.82 -2.52 -2.04
CA LEU A 206 28.14 -1.15 -2.48
C LEU A 206 27.79 -0.89 -3.95
N THR A 207 27.65 -1.94 -4.76
CA THR A 207 27.28 -1.89 -6.19
C THR A 207 26.05 -2.75 -6.48
N PRO A 208 24.89 -2.48 -5.83
CA PRO A 208 23.75 -3.41 -5.79
C PRO A 208 23.14 -3.69 -7.16
N PHE A 209 23.12 -2.71 -8.06
CA PHE A 209 22.52 -2.88 -9.39
C PHE A 209 23.33 -3.81 -10.29
N LYS A 210 24.68 -3.76 -10.17
CA LYS A 210 25.58 -4.68 -10.86
C LYS A 210 25.35 -6.11 -10.39
N ASP A 211 25.30 -6.31 -9.08
CA ASP A 211 25.10 -7.63 -8.48
C ASP A 211 23.69 -8.19 -8.73
N TRP A 212 22.72 -7.29 -8.93
CA TRP A 212 21.34 -7.63 -9.26
C TRP A 212 21.15 -7.96 -10.75
N GLY A 213 22.09 -7.54 -11.61
CA GLY A 213 22.00 -7.71 -13.06
C GLY A 213 20.96 -6.81 -13.74
N VAL A 214 20.63 -5.67 -13.11
CA VAL A 214 19.66 -4.70 -13.64
C VAL A 214 20.36 -3.36 -13.90
N LEU A 215 20.19 -2.83 -15.11
CA LEU A 215 20.78 -1.55 -15.48
C LEU A 215 19.96 -0.37 -14.92
N CYS A 216 20.63 0.57 -14.27
CA CYS A 216 20.00 1.78 -13.71
C CYS A 216 19.21 2.56 -14.76
N GLU A 217 19.71 2.66 -16.00
CA GLU A 217 19.02 3.34 -17.11
C GLU A 217 17.67 2.72 -17.45
N GLN A 218 17.55 1.38 -17.37
CA GLN A 218 16.29 0.66 -17.60
C GLN A 218 15.27 0.98 -16.52
N LEU A 219 15.70 1.11 -15.27
CA LEU A 219 14.83 1.52 -14.15
C LEU A 219 14.42 2.99 -14.26
N ARG A 220 15.34 3.87 -14.73
CA ARG A 220 14.98 5.26 -15.05
C ARG A 220 13.97 5.35 -16.18
N ASP A 221 14.08 4.48 -17.21
CA ASP A 221 13.07 4.39 -18.27
C ASP A 221 11.70 3.96 -17.71
N ASP A 222 11.66 2.95 -16.84
CA ASP A 222 10.42 2.53 -16.19
C ASP A 222 9.75 3.66 -15.36
N LEU A 223 10.55 4.52 -14.71
CA LEU A 223 10.07 5.73 -14.04
C LEU A 223 9.54 6.76 -15.03
N SER A 224 10.31 7.06 -16.09
CA SER A 224 9.96 8.06 -17.12
C SER A 224 8.68 7.68 -17.86
N GLN A 225 8.47 6.40 -18.14
CA GLN A 225 7.30 5.81 -18.78
C GLN A 225 6.12 5.63 -17.80
N LYS A 226 6.27 6.03 -16.55
CA LYS A 226 5.28 5.87 -15.47
C LYS A 226 4.81 4.42 -15.25
N ARG A 227 5.60 3.44 -15.69
CA ARG A 227 5.41 2.03 -15.36
C ARG A 227 5.76 1.77 -13.90
N MET A 228 6.84 2.39 -13.43
CA MET A 228 7.27 2.40 -12.04
C MET A 228 6.94 3.76 -11.41
N ARG A 229 6.27 3.77 -10.26
CA ARG A 229 5.89 4.98 -9.52
C ARG A 229 7.06 5.57 -8.74
N ARG A 230 7.91 4.71 -8.19
CA ARG A 230 9.13 5.06 -7.47
C ARG A 230 10.04 3.85 -7.34
N PHE A 231 11.33 4.09 -7.13
CA PHE A 231 12.29 3.10 -6.68
C PHE A 231 12.81 3.54 -5.31
N GLY A 232 12.62 2.72 -4.27
CA GLY A 232 13.00 3.14 -2.91
C GLY A 232 12.67 2.12 -1.84
N ALA A 233 12.89 2.52 -0.60
CA ALA A 233 12.63 1.70 0.57
C ALA A 233 11.12 1.55 0.84
N ILE A 234 10.72 0.33 1.15
CA ILE A 234 9.38 -0.02 1.64
C ILE A 234 9.52 -0.41 3.10
N LEU A 235 8.82 0.32 3.96
CA LEU A 235 8.90 0.15 5.40
C LEU A 235 7.81 -0.79 5.94
N ARG A 236 8.08 -1.38 7.11
CA ARG A 236 7.04 -1.95 7.96
C ARG A 236 6.47 -0.84 8.83
N HIS A 237 5.19 -0.56 8.70
CA HIS A 237 4.55 0.58 9.38
C HIS A 237 4.63 0.49 10.90
N GLN A 238 4.45 -0.70 11.46
CA GLN A 238 4.50 -0.93 12.90
C GLN A 238 5.88 -0.62 13.44
N GLU A 239 6.93 -1.13 12.81
CA GLU A 239 8.32 -0.90 13.18
C GLU A 239 8.74 0.56 12.91
N ALA A 240 8.05 1.25 12.02
CA ALA A 240 8.23 2.68 11.76
C ALA A 240 7.43 3.58 12.71
N GLY A 241 6.82 3.04 13.77
CA GLY A 241 6.15 3.81 14.82
C GLY A 241 4.67 4.12 14.56
N PHE A 242 4.05 3.55 13.50
CA PHE A 242 2.62 3.70 13.19
C PHE A 242 1.88 2.41 13.50
N ALA A 243 1.76 2.10 14.79
CA ALA A 243 1.17 0.85 15.25
C ALA A 243 -0.35 0.78 15.04
N TYR A 244 -1.02 1.93 14.99
CA TYR A 244 -2.47 2.00 14.87
C TYR A 244 -2.89 2.39 13.47
N ASN A 245 -3.78 1.60 12.87
CA ASN A 245 -4.37 1.94 11.59
C ASN A 245 -5.82 1.47 11.49
N ALA A 246 -6.60 2.22 10.73
CA ALA A 246 -7.97 1.87 10.40
C ALA A 246 -8.30 2.20 8.95
N MET A 247 -9.22 1.45 8.39
CA MET A 247 -9.94 1.82 7.19
C MET A 247 -11.27 2.44 7.60
N VAL A 248 -11.45 3.73 7.32
CA VAL A 248 -12.69 4.45 7.60
C VAL A 248 -13.51 4.48 6.33
N CYS A 249 -14.74 4.00 6.42
CA CYS A 249 -15.65 3.92 5.28
C CYS A 249 -16.85 4.84 5.52
N PHE A 250 -17.07 5.80 4.61
CA PHE A 250 -18.10 6.83 4.71
C PHE A 250 -19.26 6.54 3.77
N GLY A 251 -20.48 6.70 4.26
CA GLY A 251 -21.73 6.63 3.52
C GLY A 251 -22.06 7.97 2.88
N LEU A 252 -21.83 8.11 1.58
CA LEU A 252 -22.06 9.37 0.88
C LEU A 252 -23.49 9.53 0.33
N GLY A 253 -24.37 8.55 0.53
CA GLY A 253 -25.72 8.48 -0.03
C GLY A 253 -25.74 8.14 -1.52
N GLU A 254 -26.93 7.82 -2.04
CA GLU A 254 -27.11 7.41 -3.43
C GLU A 254 -27.12 8.58 -4.42
N LYS A 255 -27.66 9.72 -4.01
CA LYS A 255 -27.74 10.92 -4.85
C LYS A 255 -26.51 11.78 -4.64
N ARG A 256 -25.59 11.73 -5.61
CA ARG A 256 -24.42 12.63 -5.62
C ARG A 256 -24.54 13.64 -6.74
N ASP A 257 -24.25 14.89 -6.41
CA ASP A 257 -23.97 15.92 -7.41
C ASP A 257 -22.65 15.54 -8.12
N SER A 258 -22.55 15.80 -9.41
CA SER A 258 -21.30 15.67 -10.19
C SER A 258 -20.16 16.53 -9.63
N LYS A 259 -20.47 17.51 -8.77
CA LYS A 259 -19.54 18.40 -8.06
C LYS A 259 -19.14 17.90 -6.67
N ASP A 260 -19.56 16.69 -6.26
CA ASP A 260 -19.17 16.12 -4.98
C ASP A 260 -17.65 15.88 -4.93
N ASP A 261 -16.95 16.72 -4.16
CA ASP A 261 -15.49 16.73 -4.01
C ASP A 261 -15.00 16.14 -2.67
N ARG A 262 -15.91 15.57 -1.84
CA ARG A 262 -15.58 15.02 -0.51
C ARG A 262 -14.42 14.05 -0.54
N GLY A 263 -14.31 13.25 -1.58
CA GLY A 263 -13.15 12.37 -1.77
C GLY A 263 -11.83 13.13 -1.97
N SER A 264 -11.87 14.26 -2.67
CA SER A 264 -10.70 15.15 -2.84
C SER A 264 -10.35 15.87 -1.53
N VAL A 265 -11.35 16.27 -0.76
CA VAL A 265 -11.15 16.89 0.56
C VAL A 265 -10.44 15.87 1.49
N LEU A 266 -10.93 14.64 1.57
CA LEU A 266 -10.25 13.57 2.34
C LEU A 266 -8.85 13.27 1.82
N ALA A 267 -8.64 13.26 0.52
CA ALA A 267 -7.33 13.01 -0.07
C ALA A 267 -6.29 14.08 0.31
N ASN A 268 -6.71 15.31 0.50
CA ASN A 268 -5.85 16.42 0.95
C ASN A 268 -5.54 16.34 2.45
N ASN A 269 -6.29 15.55 3.23
CA ASN A 269 -6.01 15.36 4.63
C ASN A 269 -4.66 14.63 4.82
N PRO A 270 -3.72 15.18 5.61
CA PRO A 270 -2.37 14.61 5.78
C PRO A 270 -2.36 13.25 6.48
N PHE A 271 -3.38 12.93 7.29
CA PHE A 271 -3.48 11.66 8.02
C PHE A 271 -4.10 10.53 7.19
N VAL A 272 -4.63 10.85 6.00
CA VAL A 272 -5.15 9.88 5.04
C VAL A 272 -4.04 9.46 4.09
N SER A 273 -3.68 8.19 4.11
CA SER A 273 -2.67 7.62 3.22
C SER A 273 -3.25 7.14 1.88
N HIS A 274 -4.46 6.62 1.89
CA HIS A 274 -5.17 6.14 0.71
C HIS A 274 -6.62 6.60 0.76
N CYS A 275 -7.15 7.01 -0.38
CA CYS A 275 -8.56 7.38 -0.50
C CYS A 275 -9.13 6.89 -1.83
N TYR A 276 -10.24 6.10 -1.75
CA TYR A 276 -10.88 5.49 -2.88
C TYR A 276 -12.38 5.58 -2.78
N GLU A 277 -13.04 5.66 -3.92
CA GLU A 277 -14.47 5.42 -4.05
C GLU A 277 -14.70 4.01 -4.58
N ARG A 278 -15.69 3.31 -4.00
CA ARG A 278 -16.13 1.96 -4.36
C ARG A 278 -17.64 1.85 -4.23
N PRO A 279 -18.31 0.97 -4.96
CA PRO A 279 -19.74 0.72 -4.72
C PRO A 279 -19.93 0.12 -3.32
N GLY A 280 -21.01 0.51 -2.65
CA GLY A 280 -21.51 -0.20 -1.49
C GLY A 280 -22.16 -1.53 -1.91
N PHE A 281 -22.46 -2.37 -0.94
CA PHE A 281 -23.18 -3.64 -1.15
C PHE A 281 -24.17 -3.86 0.00
N GLU A 282 -25.02 -4.86 -0.13
CA GLU A 282 -26.02 -5.19 0.91
C GLU A 282 -25.31 -5.48 2.24
N GLY A 283 -25.78 -4.84 3.32
CA GLY A 283 -25.13 -4.89 4.64
C GLY A 283 -23.92 -3.97 4.80
N PHE A 284 -23.43 -3.32 3.73
CA PHE A 284 -22.31 -2.37 3.81
C PHE A 284 -22.47 -1.21 2.81
N PRO A 285 -23.27 -0.19 3.15
CA PRO A 285 -23.65 0.88 2.21
C PRO A 285 -22.58 1.97 2.00
N TYR A 286 -21.41 1.82 2.57
CA TYR A 286 -20.33 2.81 2.53
C TYR A 286 -19.63 2.82 1.18
N THR A 287 -19.36 4.01 0.66
CA THR A 287 -18.84 4.17 -0.70
C THR A 287 -17.52 4.93 -0.80
N LEU A 288 -17.08 5.62 0.24
CA LEU A 288 -15.80 6.33 0.26
C LEU A 288 -14.91 5.76 1.36
N TYR A 289 -13.74 5.28 0.97
CA TYR A 289 -12.81 4.52 1.82
C TYR A 289 -11.54 5.32 2.03
N ALA A 290 -11.14 5.53 3.28
CA ALA A 290 -9.91 6.23 3.66
C ALA A 290 -9.07 5.37 4.61
N MET A 291 -7.79 5.14 4.27
CA MET A 291 -6.84 4.51 5.18
C MET A 291 -6.12 5.56 6.02
N MET A 292 -6.16 5.39 7.32
CA MET A 292 -5.55 6.29 8.30
C MET A 292 -4.56 5.54 9.17
N HIS A 293 -3.50 6.24 9.59
CA HIS A 293 -2.45 5.69 10.44
C HIS A 293 -2.13 6.69 11.55
N ALA A 294 -1.87 6.19 12.76
CA ALA A 294 -1.50 6.99 13.91
C ALA A 294 -0.52 6.26 14.84
N GLN A 295 0.08 7.01 15.76
CA GLN A 295 0.99 6.46 16.76
C GLN A 295 0.24 5.96 18.01
N SER A 296 -0.97 6.44 18.27
CA SER A 296 -1.84 5.96 19.34
C SER A 296 -3.29 5.81 18.89
N ALA A 297 -4.09 5.08 19.66
CA ALA A 297 -5.51 4.90 19.42
C ALA A 297 -6.26 6.23 19.51
N GLU A 298 -5.93 7.06 20.52
CA GLU A 298 -6.56 8.37 20.74
C GLU A 298 -6.26 9.33 19.59
N MET A 299 -5.04 9.28 19.05
CA MET A 299 -4.69 10.07 17.86
C MET A 299 -5.49 9.61 16.63
N LEU A 300 -5.63 8.28 16.45
CA LEU A 300 -6.40 7.74 15.35
C LEU A 300 -7.86 8.17 15.42
N ASP A 301 -8.49 8.07 16.58
CA ASP A 301 -9.88 8.49 16.80
C ASP A 301 -10.08 9.99 16.55
N ARG A 302 -9.11 10.82 16.97
CA ARG A 302 -9.13 12.25 16.67
C ARG A 302 -9.07 12.49 15.17
N TYR A 303 -8.17 11.85 14.43
CA TYR A 303 -8.02 11.98 12.98
C TYR A 303 -9.28 11.53 12.24
N VAL A 304 -9.93 10.48 12.70
CA VAL A 304 -11.21 10.00 12.14
C VAL A 304 -12.28 11.08 12.29
N LYS A 305 -12.43 11.67 13.49
CA LYS A 305 -13.40 12.73 13.75
C LYS A 305 -13.13 13.98 12.91
N GLU A 306 -11.87 14.42 12.81
CA GLU A 306 -11.46 15.54 11.99
C GLU A 306 -11.75 15.29 10.49
N ALA A 307 -11.48 14.08 10.01
CA ALA A 307 -11.78 13.69 8.64
C ALA A 307 -13.28 13.66 8.36
N ALA A 308 -14.10 13.08 9.24
CA ALA A 308 -15.55 13.10 9.13
C ALA A 308 -16.11 14.52 9.09
N ALA A 309 -15.65 15.39 10.00
CA ALA A 309 -16.06 16.78 10.06
C ALA A 309 -15.72 17.54 8.77
N SER A 310 -14.55 17.29 8.17
CA SER A 310 -14.10 17.95 6.94
C SER A 310 -15.00 17.70 5.73
N ILE A 311 -15.81 16.62 5.76
CA ILE A 311 -16.73 16.23 4.67
C ILE A 311 -18.21 16.27 5.07
N GLY A 312 -18.53 17.00 6.16
CA GLY A 312 -19.90 17.24 6.60
C GLY A 312 -20.52 16.16 7.49
N ASN A 313 -19.68 15.39 8.20
CA ASN A 313 -20.08 14.31 9.15
C ASN A 313 -21.10 13.31 8.56
N PRO A 314 -20.82 12.69 7.41
CA PRO A 314 -21.66 11.61 6.92
C PRO A 314 -21.63 10.43 7.90
N ASP A 315 -22.59 9.51 7.77
CA ASP A 315 -22.49 8.21 8.46
C ASP A 315 -21.19 7.49 8.08
N TYR A 316 -20.54 6.87 9.04
CA TYR A 316 -19.28 6.14 8.79
C TYR A 316 -19.06 4.99 9.75
N VAL A 317 -18.24 4.04 9.29
CA VAL A 317 -17.75 2.93 10.12
C VAL A 317 -16.22 2.95 10.15
N VAL A 318 -15.65 2.63 11.31
CA VAL A 318 -14.21 2.53 11.51
C VAL A 318 -13.83 1.05 11.61
N LEU A 319 -13.07 0.58 10.64
CA LEU A 319 -12.58 -0.79 10.59
C LEU A 319 -11.13 -0.82 11.12
N TYR A 320 -10.98 -0.96 12.44
CA TYR A 320 -9.67 -1.07 13.06
C TYR A 320 -8.95 -2.36 12.60
N SER A 321 -7.65 -2.28 12.36
CA SER A 321 -6.84 -3.48 12.13
C SER A 321 -6.65 -4.25 13.43
N VAL A 322 -7.21 -5.44 13.50
CA VAL A 322 -7.10 -6.35 14.64
C VAL A 322 -5.88 -7.27 14.45
N ARG A 323 -5.72 -7.84 13.26
CA ARG A 323 -4.61 -8.73 12.91
C ARG A 323 -4.22 -8.54 11.45
N GLU A 324 -2.92 -8.46 11.18
CA GLU A 324 -2.37 -8.55 9.83
C GLU A 324 -2.09 -10.02 9.52
N LEU A 325 -2.76 -10.57 8.52
CA LEU A 325 -2.58 -11.97 8.12
C LEU A 325 -1.54 -12.11 7.02
N LYS A 326 -1.51 -11.16 6.08
CA LYS A 326 -0.53 -11.13 4.99
C LYS A 326 -0.24 -9.70 4.57
N LYS A 327 1.03 -9.39 4.38
CA LYS A 327 1.46 -8.13 3.77
C LYS A 327 2.73 -8.38 2.98
N THR A 328 2.55 -8.62 1.69
CA THR A 328 3.65 -8.86 0.76
C THR A 328 3.61 -7.88 -0.40
N SER A 329 4.75 -7.67 -1.06
CA SER A 329 4.77 -6.98 -2.34
C SER A 329 4.33 -7.93 -3.43
N PHE A 330 3.52 -7.45 -4.36
CA PHE A 330 3.19 -8.23 -5.55
C PHE A 330 4.42 -8.30 -6.47
N VAL A 331 4.74 -9.49 -6.92
CA VAL A 331 5.79 -9.72 -7.91
C VAL A 331 5.11 -9.91 -9.25
N PHE A 332 5.25 -8.92 -10.13
CA PHE A 332 4.66 -8.98 -11.46
C PHE A 332 5.39 -10.01 -12.32
N PHE A 333 4.64 -10.74 -13.11
CA PHE A 333 5.16 -11.74 -14.07
C PHE A 333 5.94 -12.89 -13.40
N ALA A 334 5.64 -13.21 -12.13
CA ALA A 334 6.22 -14.34 -11.40
C ALA A 334 5.78 -15.68 -11.98
#